data_3deb4bc2e52132713eb9f86428d8f2a5
#
_entry.id   3deb4bc2e52132713eb9f86428d8f2a5
#
_cell.length_a   1.000
_cell.length_b   1.000
_cell.length_c   1.000
_cell.angle_alpha   90.00
_cell.angle_beta   90.00
_cell.angle_gamma   90.00
#
_symmetry.space_group_name_H-M   'P 1'
#
loop_
_entity.id
_entity.type
_entity.pdbx_description
1 polymer ?
#
loop_
_entity_poly.entity_id
_entity_poly.type
_entity_poly.pdbx_seq_one_letter_code
_entity_poly.pdbx_strand_id
1 'polypeptide(L)'
;MLYIFAAFTVLLLPATAWSFGETSMNYLCERLVEKGLEKGQVQTLLSDPRLAVTPEVVIKNLFHSSPKGTTKQPDHMYIAPEYITKGKEYIIENAQALSALEKRFGTSPQVITAILIVESRLGTYPMRYNTFTAYTNLAALLDPDYFRQIQESYTHKYPSLNDEAVITRAQKKAKWALNELYNLILIARDLNTDPLAIMGSFAGALGPAQFIPSSFMEYGVDGDNDGKRDPFNMQDATASIAFYLKRAGWKEDAAEEKKRTAIWCYNHSQVYVNTIMMLYEKLSSPS
;
A
#
# COMPACT_ATOMS: atom_id res chain seq x y z
N MET A 1 -57.29 37.40 -13.75
CA MET A 1 -56.00 36.89 -14.22
C MET A 1 -55.45 35.98 -13.13
N LEU A 2 -55.68 34.67 -13.29
CA LEU A 2 -55.37 33.67 -12.27
C LEU A 2 -53.97 33.07 -12.61
N TYR A 3 -53.00 33.25 -11.74
CA TYR A 3 -51.69 32.62 -11.86
C TYR A 3 -51.75 31.23 -11.23
N ILE A 4 -51.63 30.19 -12.07
CA ILE A 4 -51.47 28.80 -11.62
C ILE A 4 -49.96 28.59 -11.35
N PHE A 5 -49.57 28.45 -10.07
CA PHE A 5 -48.27 28.00 -9.69
C PHE A 5 -48.20 26.48 -9.85
N ALA A 6 -47.53 25.99 -10.87
CA ALA A 6 -47.14 24.58 -10.99
C ALA A 6 -46.01 24.28 -10.01
N ALA A 7 -46.29 23.58 -8.92
CA ALA A 7 -45.28 23.07 -8.04
C ALA A 7 -44.55 21.90 -8.73
N PHE A 8 -43.29 22.14 -9.17
CA PHE A 8 -42.42 21.07 -9.61
C PHE A 8 -41.90 20.32 -8.37
N THR A 9 -42.53 19.16 -8.09
CA THR A 9 -41.98 18.23 -7.10
C THR A 9 -40.79 17.53 -7.72
N VAL A 10 -39.57 17.99 -7.41
CA VAL A 10 -38.37 17.26 -7.70
C VAL A 10 -38.35 16.01 -6.83
N LEU A 11 -38.70 14.87 -7.41
CA LEU A 11 -38.45 13.57 -6.81
C LEU A 11 -36.92 13.40 -6.72
N LEU A 12 -36.37 13.72 -5.56
CA LEU A 12 -35.03 13.26 -5.18
C LEU A 12 -35.12 11.73 -5.05
N LEU A 13 -34.73 11.02 -6.12
CA LEU A 13 -34.44 9.60 -6.02
C LEU A 13 -33.34 9.48 -4.96
N PRO A 14 -33.53 8.64 -3.93
CA PRO A 14 -32.48 8.41 -2.96
C PRO A 14 -31.26 7.90 -3.74
N ALA A 15 -30.13 8.60 -3.62
CA ALA A 15 -28.87 8.05 -4.04
C ALA A 15 -28.77 6.69 -3.34
N THR A 16 -28.74 5.61 -4.12
CA THR A 16 -28.59 4.25 -3.56
C THR A 16 -27.26 4.27 -2.83
N ALA A 17 -27.35 4.33 -1.49
CA ALA A 17 -26.17 4.25 -0.66
C ALA A 17 -25.49 2.92 -0.96
N TRP A 18 -24.25 2.96 -1.39
CA TRP A 18 -23.46 1.78 -1.61
C TRP A 18 -23.38 0.98 -0.30
N SER A 19 -23.69 -0.29 -0.37
CA SER A 19 -23.51 -1.22 0.74
C SER A 19 -22.89 -2.51 0.22
N PHE A 20 -22.10 -3.15 1.06
CA PHE A 20 -21.70 -4.52 0.76
C PHE A 20 -22.91 -5.43 0.88
N GLY A 21 -23.12 -6.30 -0.11
CA GLY A 21 -24.14 -7.34 -0.03
C GLY A 21 -23.82 -8.32 1.10
N GLU A 22 -24.87 -8.88 1.72
CA GLU A 22 -24.72 -9.92 2.75
C GLU A 22 -23.89 -11.10 2.22
N THR A 23 -24.11 -11.50 0.97
CA THR A 23 -23.33 -12.55 0.28
C THR A 23 -21.84 -12.25 0.26
N SER A 24 -21.45 -11.01 -0.07
CA SER A 24 -20.05 -10.58 -0.06
C SER A 24 -19.43 -10.72 1.31
N MET A 25 -20.12 -10.23 2.34
CA MET A 25 -19.59 -10.22 3.70
C MET A 25 -19.52 -11.64 4.29
N ASN A 26 -20.51 -12.47 4.04
CA ASN A 26 -20.49 -13.88 4.45
C ASN A 26 -19.33 -14.63 3.76
N TYR A 27 -19.14 -14.44 2.46
CA TYR A 27 -18.02 -15.05 1.73
C TYR A 27 -16.68 -14.62 2.31
N LEU A 28 -16.45 -13.32 2.54
CA LEU A 28 -15.21 -12.82 3.14
C LEU A 28 -14.99 -13.37 4.54
N CYS A 29 -16.05 -13.45 5.36
CA CYS A 29 -16.01 -14.04 6.68
C CYS A 29 -15.54 -15.50 6.62
N GLU A 30 -16.15 -16.31 5.78
CA GLU A 30 -15.79 -17.73 5.62
C GLU A 30 -14.33 -17.88 5.21
N ARG A 31 -13.88 -17.13 4.21
CA ARG A 31 -12.46 -17.19 3.73
C ARG A 31 -11.45 -16.76 4.79
N LEU A 32 -11.77 -15.75 5.61
CA LEU A 32 -10.90 -15.30 6.69
C LEU A 32 -10.87 -16.31 7.85
N VAL A 33 -11.99 -16.94 8.15
CA VAL A 33 -12.08 -18.03 9.14
C VAL A 33 -11.29 -19.27 8.68
N GLU A 34 -11.39 -19.66 7.41
CA GLU A 34 -10.58 -20.75 6.85
C GLU A 34 -9.06 -20.48 6.95
N LYS A 35 -8.64 -19.22 6.96
CA LYS A 35 -7.26 -18.82 7.21
C LYS A 35 -6.87 -18.85 8.71
N GLY A 36 -7.80 -19.16 9.61
CA GLY A 36 -7.55 -19.33 11.04
C GLY A 36 -7.93 -18.15 11.92
N LEU A 37 -8.69 -17.17 11.41
CA LEU A 37 -9.23 -16.10 12.26
C LEU A 37 -10.48 -16.59 13.00
N GLU A 38 -10.73 -16.01 14.17
CA GLU A 38 -11.91 -16.30 14.97
C GLU A 38 -13.17 -15.71 14.33
N LYS A 39 -14.25 -16.51 14.19
CA LYS A 39 -15.45 -16.13 13.44
C LYS A 39 -16.15 -14.89 13.99
N GLY A 40 -16.33 -14.80 15.31
CA GLY A 40 -16.99 -13.66 15.95
C GLY A 40 -16.22 -12.35 15.78
N GLN A 41 -14.88 -12.43 15.88
CA GLN A 41 -14.02 -11.28 15.59
C GLN A 41 -14.17 -10.81 14.15
N VAL A 42 -14.12 -11.71 13.17
CA VAL A 42 -14.27 -11.37 11.76
C VAL A 42 -15.64 -10.77 11.48
N GLN A 43 -16.71 -11.36 12.03
CA GLN A 43 -18.07 -10.83 11.89
C GLN A 43 -18.19 -9.41 12.45
N THR A 44 -17.62 -9.16 13.62
CA THR A 44 -17.61 -7.82 14.22
C THR A 44 -16.90 -6.81 13.33
N LEU A 45 -15.72 -7.15 12.77
CA LEU A 45 -14.95 -6.27 11.89
C LEU A 45 -15.71 -5.98 10.58
N LEU A 46 -16.32 -7.00 9.96
CA LEU A 46 -17.02 -6.84 8.68
C LEU A 46 -18.39 -6.16 8.82
N SER A 47 -18.98 -6.14 10.02
CA SER A 47 -20.23 -5.43 10.32
C SER A 47 -20.03 -4.06 10.97
N ASP A 48 -18.78 -3.62 11.15
CA ASP A 48 -18.48 -2.32 11.77
C ASP A 48 -19.01 -1.17 10.89
N PRO A 49 -19.76 -0.20 11.45
CA PRO A 49 -20.34 0.91 10.69
C PRO A 49 -19.30 1.86 10.07
N ARG A 50 -18.03 1.79 10.49
CA ARG A 50 -16.93 2.53 9.88
C ARG A 50 -16.46 1.92 8.55
N LEU A 51 -16.84 0.67 8.28
CA LEU A 51 -16.47 0.01 7.03
C LEU A 51 -17.30 0.58 5.88
N ALA A 52 -16.68 1.41 5.07
CA ALA A 52 -17.33 2.10 3.97
C ALA A 52 -17.14 1.38 2.63
N VAL A 53 -18.15 1.44 1.77
CA VAL A 53 -17.98 1.08 0.35
C VAL A 53 -17.36 2.27 -0.37
N THR A 54 -16.19 2.04 -0.96
CA THR A 54 -15.37 3.06 -1.65
C THR A 54 -14.95 2.58 -3.04
N PRO A 55 -15.88 2.62 -4.02
CA PRO A 55 -15.61 2.13 -5.39
C PRO A 55 -14.41 2.80 -6.05
N GLU A 56 -14.11 4.04 -5.69
CA GLU A 56 -12.96 4.79 -6.22
C GLU A 56 -11.62 4.11 -5.88
N VAL A 57 -11.53 3.45 -4.73
CA VAL A 57 -10.35 2.66 -4.37
C VAL A 57 -10.19 1.47 -5.31
N VAL A 58 -11.31 0.80 -5.66
CA VAL A 58 -11.31 -0.29 -6.63
C VAL A 58 -10.83 0.21 -8.00
N ILE A 59 -11.43 1.28 -8.51
CA ILE A 59 -11.08 1.87 -9.80
C ILE A 59 -9.60 2.27 -9.84
N LYS A 60 -9.13 2.98 -8.81
CA LYS A 60 -7.70 3.32 -8.71
C LYS A 60 -6.80 2.08 -8.79
N ASN A 61 -7.13 1.02 -8.06
CA ASN A 61 -6.33 -0.19 -8.04
C ASN A 61 -6.37 -0.99 -9.33
N LEU A 62 -7.47 -0.94 -10.10
CA LEU A 62 -7.58 -1.62 -11.38
C LEU A 62 -6.89 -0.87 -12.52
N PHE A 63 -6.91 0.45 -12.50
CA PHE A 63 -6.45 1.31 -13.61
C PHE A 63 -5.21 2.14 -13.30
N HIS A 64 -4.85 2.30 -12.03
CA HIS A 64 -3.59 2.94 -11.67
C HIS A 64 -2.45 1.92 -11.81
N SER A 65 -2.07 1.63 -13.03
CA SER A 65 -0.75 1.06 -13.30
C SER A 65 0.26 2.21 -13.30
N SER A 66 1.43 1.99 -12.72
CA SER A 66 2.58 2.88 -12.95
C SER A 66 2.63 3.25 -14.43
N PRO A 67 2.94 4.50 -14.80
CA PRO A 67 2.94 4.90 -16.19
C PRO A 67 3.70 3.86 -17.01
N LYS A 68 3.02 3.20 -17.94
CA LYS A 68 3.65 2.39 -18.98
C LYS A 68 4.35 3.34 -19.94
N GLY A 69 5.17 4.24 -19.38
CA GLY A 69 6.00 5.12 -20.14
C GLY A 69 7.20 4.35 -20.67
N THR A 70 7.52 4.55 -21.93
CA THR A 70 8.75 4.08 -22.56
C THR A 70 9.99 4.73 -21.96
N THR A 71 9.83 5.72 -21.07
CA THR A 71 10.95 6.39 -20.42
C THR A 71 11.44 5.57 -19.23
N LYS A 72 12.71 5.18 -19.30
CA LYS A 72 13.43 4.57 -18.18
C LYS A 72 14.11 5.65 -17.31
N GLN A 73 13.74 6.91 -17.49
CA GLN A 73 14.35 8.03 -16.75
C GLN A 73 13.95 7.97 -15.27
N PRO A 74 14.88 8.36 -14.38
CA PRO A 74 14.57 8.52 -12.97
C PRO A 74 13.43 9.53 -12.75
N ASP A 75 12.70 9.38 -11.65
CA ASP A 75 11.71 10.40 -11.27
C ASP A 75 12.43 11.62 -10.71
N HIS A 76 12.45 12.69 -11.51
CA HIS A 76 13.15 13.93 -11.20
C HIS A 76 12.64 14.62 -9.92
N MET A 77 11.41 14.34 -9.51
CA MET A 77 10.86 14.90 -8.28
C MET A 77 11.69 14.47 -7.06
N TYR A 78 12.02 13.18 -6.96
CA TYR A 78 12.74 12.64 -5.80
C TYR A 78 14.24 12.90 -5.82
N ILE A 79 14.82 13.20 -6.98
CA ILE A 79 16.26 13.52 -7.11
C ILE A 79 16.56 15.02 -7.03
N ALA A 80 15.55 15.84 -6.69
CA ALA A 80 15.72 17.27 -6.46
C ALA A 80 16.69 17.53 -5.28
N PRO A 81 17.47 18.64 -5.31
CA PRO A 81 18.45 18.96 -4.26
C PRO A 81 17.88 18.92 -2.84
N GLU A 82 16.62 19.34 -2.66
CA GLU A 82 15.93 19.31 -1.37
C GLU A 82 15.89 17.91 -0.76
N TYR A 83 15.56 16.88 -1.53
CA TYR A 83 15.48 15.50 -1.02
C TYR A 83 16.86 14.91 -0.73
N ILE A 84 17.87 15.31 -1.51
CA ILE A 84 19.27 14.89 -1.28
C ILE A 84 19.77 15.49 0.03
N THR A 85 19.52 16.78 0.26
CA THR A 85 19.90 17.47 1.51
C THR A 85 19.22 16.80 2.71
N LYS A 86 17.91 16.65 2.68
CA LYS A 86 17.15 15.98 3.75
C LYS A 86 17.60 14.52 3.97
N GLY A 87 17.94 13.82 2.90
CA GLY A 87 18.48 12.47 3.01
C GLY A 87 19.85 12.42 3.70
N LYS A 88 20.76 13.35 3.39
CA LYS A 88 22.04 13.47 4.08
C LYS A 88 21.88 13.84 5.55
N GLU A 89 21.00 14.77 5.86
CA GLU A 89 20.62 15.14 7.24
C GLU A 89 20.09 13.91 8.00
N TYR A 90 19.15 13.17 7.42
CA TYR A 90 18.61 11.95 8.00
C TYR A 90 19.69 10.90 8.30
N ILE A 91 20.65 10.71 7.39
CA ILE A 91 21.77 9.78 7.60
C ILE A 91 22.65 10.22 8.78
N ILE A 92 22.91 11.52 8.90
CA ILE A 92 23.71 12.08 10.01
C ILE A 92 22.97 11.94 11.34
N GLU A 93 21.71 12.34 11.39
CA GLU A 93 20.88 12.29 12.59
C GLU A 93 20.68 10.85 13.10
N ASN A 94 20.64 9.88 12.21
CA ASN A 94 20.39 8.47 12.52
C ASN A 94 21.67 7.60 12.35
N ALA A 95 22.85 8.19 12.35
CA ALA A 95 24.11 7.52 11.99
C ALA A 95 24.38 6.26 12.83
N GLN A 96 24.09 6.30 14.15
CA GLN A 96 24.33 5.16 15.04
C GLN A 96 23.41 3.96 14.67
N ALA A 97 22.12 4.22 14.50
CA ALA A 97 21.13 3.18 14.16
C ALA A 97 21.42 2.59 12.76
N LEU A 98 21.65 3.46 11.76
CA LEU A 98 21.94 3.05 10.39
C LEU A 98 23.25 2.25 10.31
N SER A 99 24.30 2.65 11.03
CA SER A 99 25.55 1.88 11.09
C SER A 99 25.37 0.50 11.75
N ALA A 100 24.51 0.39 12.74
CA ALA A 100 24.16 -0.90 13.34
C ALA A 100 23.43 -1.81 12.33
N LEU A 101 22.51 -1.26 11.53
CA LEU A 101 21.81 -2.00 10.48
C LEU A 101 22.76 -2.42 9.36
N GLU A 102 23.68 -1.57 8.94
CA GLU A 102 24.71 -1.90 7.96
C GLU A 102 25.57 -3.07 8.43
N LYS A 103 26.02 -3.07 9.69
CA LYS A 103 26.77 -4.19 10.28
C LYS A 103 25.92 -5.47 10.34
N ARG A 104 24.64 -5.36 10.69
CA ARG A 104 23.74 -6.51 10.85
C ARG A 104 23.30 -7.12 9.51
N PHE A 105 23.02 -6.27 8.52
CA PHE A 105 22.35 -6.69 7.29
C PHE A 105 23.23 -6.51 6.04
N GLY A 106 24.31 -5.74 6.09
CA GLY A 106 25.15 -5.44 4.93
C GLY A 106 24.48 -4.47 3.94
N THR A 107 23.57 -3.65 4.43
CA THR A 107 22.79 -2.70 3.62
C THR A 107 23.15 -1.29 4.06
N SER A 108 23.70 -0.49 3.15
CA SER A 108 24.21 0.85 3.49
C SER A 108 23.11 1.85 3.89
N PRO A 109 23.45 2.82 4.73
CA PRO A 109 22.58 3.94 5.06
C PRO A 109 21.99 4.64 3.85
N GLN A 110 22.76 4.77 2.78
CA GLN A 110 22.38 5.51 1.58
C GLN A 110 21.24 4.86 0.81
N VAL A 111 21.28 3.53 0.59
CA VAL A 111 20.20 2.84 -0.14
C VAL A 111 18.92 2.75 0.71
N ILE A 112 19.04 2.56 2.02
CA ILE A 112 17.90 2.59 2.93
C ILE A 112 17.21 3.95 2.87
N THR A 113 18.00 5.02 2.97
CA THR A 113 17.50 6.40 2.92
C THR A 113 16.90 6.74 1.55
N ALA A 114 17.50 6.27 0.45
CA ALA A 114 16.95 6.44 -0.89
C ALA A 114 15.53 5.83 -1.02
N ILE A 115 15.32 4.63 -0.47
CA ILE A 115 14.00 4.01 -0.44
C ILE A 115 13.03 4.82 0.42
N LEU A 116 13.41 5.23 1.63
CA LEU A 116 12.57 6.06 2.51
C LEU A 116 12.17 7.40 1.84
N ILE A 117 13.05 8.01 1.07
CA ILE A 117 12.73 9.23 0.30
C ILE A 117 11.61 8.96 -0.69
N VAL A 118 11.73 7.90 -1.49
CA VAL A 118 10.79 7.61 -2.57
C VAL A 118 9.46 7.12 -2.02
N GLU A 119 9.46 6.25 -1.01
CA GLU A 119 8.25 5.64 -0.48
C GLU A 119 7.41 6.62 0.36
N SER A 120 8.04 7.41 1.20
CA SER A 120 7.31 8.20 2.20
C SER A 120 7.86 9.59 2.44
N ARG A 121 8.82 10.07 1.63
CA ARG A 121 9.53 11.33 1.88
C ARG A 121 10.08 11.37 3.32
N LEU A 122 10.81 10.31 3.68
CA LEU A 122 11.35 10.12 5.04
C LEU A 122 10.23 10.09 6.11
N GLY A 123 9.13 9.40 5.84
CA GLY A 123 8.01 9.25 6.77
C GLY A 123 7.04 10.43 6.84
N THR A 124 7.26 11.50 6.07
CA THR A 124 6.41 12.72 6.11
C THR A 124 5.20 12.67 5.18
N TYR A 125 5.11 11.68 4.29
CA TYR A 125 3.98 11.57 3.36
C TYR A 125 2.73 11.08 4.11
N PRO A 126 1.58 11.80 4.02
CA PRO A 126 0.40 11.47 4.80
C PRO A 126 -0.28 10.20 4.28
N MET A 127 -0.56 9.26 5.19
CA MET A 127 -1.42 8.11 4.94
C MET A 127 -2.87 8.56 4.97
N ARG A 128 -3.61 8.37 3.85
CA ARG A 128 -4.94 9.00 3.67
C ARG A 128 -6.09 8.00 3.53
N TYR A 129 -5.78 6.72 3.37
CA TYR A 129 -6.78 5.70 3.11
C TYR A 129 -6.85 4.73 4.27
N ASN A 130 -8.07 4.41 4.69
CA ASN A 130 -8.28 3.32 5.63
C ASN A 130 -7.94 2.00 4.93
N THR A 131 -6.92 1.31 5.44
CA THR A 131 -6.34 0.13 4.80
C THR A 131 -7.29 -1.06 4.86
N PHE A 132 -7.99 -1.23 5.98
CA PHE A 132 -8.99 -2.28 6.13
C PHE A 132 -10.13 -2.10 5.11
N THR A 133 -10.67 -0.89 5.01
CA THR A 133 -11.68 -0.53 4.01
C THR A 133 -11.17 -0.76 2.58
N ALA A 134 -9.94 -0.37 2.28
CA ALA A 134 -9.37 -0.53 0.95
C ALA A 134 -9.29 -2.03 0.55
N TYR A 135 -8.78 -2.87 1.43
CA TYR A 135 -8.69 -4.30 1.15
C TYR A 135 -10.05 -5.01 1.13
N THR A 136 -10.98 -4.62 1.99
CA THR A 136 -12.34 -5.18 1.97
C THR A 136 -13.05 -4.86 0.65
N ASN A 137 -12.97 -3.61 0.15
CA ASN A 137 -13.55 -3.25 -1.14
C ASN A 137 -12.93 -4.03 -2.31
N LEU A 138 -11.63 -4.23 -2.28
CA LEU A 138 -10.94 -5.02 -3.30
C LEU A 138 -11.28 -6.51 -3.21
N ALA A 139 -11.34 -7.07 -2.01
CA ALA A 139 -11.67 -8.47 -1.79
C ALA A 139 -13.13 -8.78 -2.13
N ALA A 140 -14.04 -7.82 -1.92
CA ALA A 140 -15.45 -7.93 -2.29
C ALA A 140 -15.67 -8.09 -3.80
N LEU A 141 -14.69 -7.78 -4.66
CA LEU A 141 -14.75 -8.09 -6.10
C LEU A 141 -14.83 -9.59 -6.42
N LEU A 142 -14.66 -10.47 -5.44
CA LEU A 142 -14.95 -11.91 -5.59
C LEU A 142 -16.45 -12.20 -5.65
N ASP A 143 -17.29 -11.27 -5.17
CA ASP A 143 -18.74 -11.33 -5.36
C ASP A 143 -19.11 -10.74 -6.73
N PRO A 144 -19.74 -11.55 -7.62
CA PRO A 144 -20.14 -11.08 -8.95
C PRO A 144 -21.13 -9.91 -8.91
N ASP A 145 -22.00 -9.83 -7.90
CA ASP A 145 -23.00 -8.77 -7.79
C ASP A 145 -22.35 -7.44 -7.42
N TYR A 146 -21.39 -7.43 -6.50
CA TYR A 146 -20.63 -6.23 -6.19
C TYR A 146 -19.81 -5.76 -7.39
N PHE A 147 -19.14 -6.67 -8.10
CA PHE A 147 -18.38 -6.30 -9.30
C PHE A 147 -19.27 -5.75 -10.40
N ARG A 148 -20.48 -6.31 -10.59
CA ARG A 148 -21.46 -5.80 -11.55
C ARG A 148 -21.89 -4.37 -11.21
N GLN A 149 -22.15 -4.05 -9.94
CA GLN A 149 -22.46 -2.68 -9.51
C GLN A 149 -21.33 -1.71 -9.86
N ILE A 150 -20.05 -2.11 -9.70
CA ILE A 150 -18.89 -1.33 -10.12
C ILE A 150 -18.93 -1.11 -11.65
N GLN A 151 -19.17 -2.16 -12.43
CA GLN A 151 -19.26 -2.06 -13.89
C GLN A 151 -20.38 -1.10 -14.31
N GLU A 152 -21.59 -1.29 -13.81
CA GLU A 152 -22.76 -0.42 -14.14
C GLU A 152 -22.48 1.05 -13.83
N SER A 153 -21.82 1.33 -12.71
CA SER A 153 -21.57 2.71 -12.28
C SER A 153 -20.40 3.38 -12.98
N TYR A 154 -19.39 2.62 -13.42
CA TYR A 154 -18.12 3.21 -13.88
C TYR A 154 -17.78 2.90 -15.34
N THR A 155 -18.51 2.03 -16.06
CA THR A 155 -18.23 1.70 -17.46
C THR A 155 -18.31 2.92 -18.40
N HIS A 156 -19.17 3.89 -18.10
CA HIS A 156 -19.24 5.13 -18.88
C HIS A 156 -17.91 5.92 -18.86
N LYS A 157 -17.14 5.84 -17.79
CA LYS A 157 -15.83 6.50 -17.63
C LYS A 157 -14.66 5.56 -17.93
N TYR A 158 -14.84 4.26 -17.68
CA TYR A 158 -13.84 3.21 -17.88
C TYR A 158 -14.43 2.04 -18.70
N PRO A 159 -14.64 2.20 -20.02
CA PRO A 159 -15.30 1.20 -20.85
C PRO A 159 -14.66 -0.20 -20.79
N SER A 160 -13.34 -0.25 -20.57
CA SER A 160 -12.59 -1.50 -20.44
C SER A 160 -12.89 -2.31 -19.17
N LEU A 161 -13.74 -1.82 -18.26
CA LEU A 161 -14.23 -2.62 -17.12
C LEU A 161 -14.93 -3.91 -17.55
N ASN A 162 -15.47 -3.94 -18.78
CA ASN A 162 -16.12 -5.11 -19.35
C ASN A 162 -15.17 -6.04 -20.12
N ASP A 163 -13.89 -5.65 -20.26
CA ASP A 163 -12.90 -6.47 -20.98
C ASP A 163 -12.49 -7.66 -20.10
N GLU A 164 -12.38 -8.84 -20.70
CA GLU A 164 -11.97 -10.07 -20.02
C GLU A 164 -10.63 -9.93 -19.29
N ALA A 165 -9.70 -9.16 -19.85
CA ALA A 165 -8.42 -8.89 -19.24
C ALA A 165 -8.55 -8.09 -17.93
N VAL A 166 -9.50 -7.14 -17.83
CA VAL A 166 -9.76 -6.36 -16.62
C VAL A 166 -10.52 -7.20 -15.61
N ILE A 167 -11.50 -8.02 -16.04
CA ILE A 167 -12.22 -8.96 -15.18
C ILE A 167 -11.24 -9.94 -14.53
N THR A 168 -10.37 -10.55 -15.32
CA THR A 168 -9.32 -11.45 -14.80
C THR A 168 -8.39 -10.74 -13.81
N ARG A 169 -8.01 -9.50 -14.10
CA ARG A 169 -7.19 -8.67 -13.18
C ARG A 169 -7.94 -8.40 -11.88
N ALA A 170 -9.23 -8.05 -11.95
CA ALA A 170 -10.06 -7.81 -10.77
C ALA A 170 -10.13 -9.04 -9.87
N GLN A 171 -10.35 -10.22 -10.42
CA GLN A 171 -10.36 -11.49 -9.67
C GLN A 171 -9.02 -11.80 -9.00
N LYS A 172 -7.89 -11.60 -9.72
CA LYS A 172 -6.55 -11.78 -9.14
C LYS A 172 -6.30 -10.78 -8.01
N LYS A 173 -6.68 -9.53 -8.23
CA LYS A 173 -6.54 -8.45 -7.25
C LYS A 173 -7.38 -8.71 -6.00
N ALA A 174 -8.59 -9.24 -6.18
CA ALA A 174 -9.47 -9.58 -5.07
C ALA A 174 -8.92 -10.71 -4.19
N LYS A 175 -8.39 -11.78 -4.80
CA LYS A 175 -7.74 -12.87 -4.05
C LYS A 175 -6.50 -12.38 -3.30
N TRP A 176 -5.71 -11.52 -3.94
CA TRP A 176 -4.57 -10.87 -3.30
C TRP A 176 -5.03 -10.00 -2.13
N ALA A 177 -6.04 -9.15 -2.31
CA ALA A 177 -6.55 -8.26 -1.27
C ALA A 177 -7.11 -9.02 -0.05
N LEU A 178 -7.77 -10.15 -0.27
CA LEU A 178 -8.20 -11.04 0.81
C LEU A 178 -7.02 -11.54 1.66
N ASN A 179 -5.88 -11.87 1.02
CA ASN A 179 -4.68 -12.26 1.74
C ASN A 179 -4.06 -11.07 2.51
N GLU A 180 -4.06 -9.91 1.91
CA GLU A 180 -3.55 -8.70 2.59
C GLU A 180 -4.45 -8.29 3.75
N LEU A 181 -5.78 -8.41 3.63
CA LEU A 181 -6.74 -8.17 4.70
C LEU A 181 -6.49 -9.11 5.89
N TYR A 182 -6.25 -10.39 5.63
CA TYR A 182 -5.87 -11.35 6.66
C TYR A 182 -4.60 -10.92 7.41
N ASN A 183 -3.53 -10.59 6.68
CA ASN A 183 -2.27 -10.16 7.29
C ASN A 183 -2.40 -8.83 8.04
N LEU A 184 -3.24 -7.89 7.56
CA LEU A 184 -3.54 -6.65 8.26
C LEU A 184 -4.17 -6.89 9.62
N ILE A 185 -5.12 -7.84 9.70
CA ILE A 185 -5.77 -8.23 10.97
C ILE A 185 -4.74 -8.83 11.93
N LEU A 186 -3.79 -9.65 11.43
CA LEU A 186 -2.71 -10.19 12.25
C LEU A 186 -1.78 -9.09 12.78
N ILE A 187 -1.38 -8.14 11.92
CA ILE A 187 -0.56 -6.98 12.34
C ILE A 187 -1.29 -6.17 13.41
N ALA A 188 -2.56 -5.87 13.20
CA ALA A 188 -3.37 -5.14 14.17
C ALA A 188 -3.44 -5.85 15.54
N ARG A 189 -3.60 -7.17 15.52
CA ARG A 189 -3.59 -8.02 16.72
C ARG A 189 -2.23 -7.97 17.43
N ASP A 190 -1.14 -8.11 16.69
CA ASP A 190 0.22 -8.13 17.25
C ASP A 190 0.58 -6.75 17.86
N LEU A 191 0.07 -5.67 17.28
CA LEU A 191 0.22 -4.31 17.79
C LEU A 191 -0.80 -3.94 18.88
N ASN A 192 -1.78 -4.81 19.15
CA ASN A 192 -2.92 -4.52 20.02
C ASN A 192 -3.65 -3.22 19.62
N THR A 193 -3.92 -3.04 18.32
CA THR A 193 -4.61 -1.88 17.76
C THR A 193 -5.85 -2.29 16.99
N ASP A 194 -6.75 -1.33 16.75
CA ASP A 194 -7.96 -1.54 15.97
C ASP A 194 -7.62 -1.62 14.46
N PRO A 195 -7.92 -2.73 13.74
CA PRO A 195 -7.67 -2.86 12.31
C PRO A 195 -8.31 -1.74 11.47
N LEU A 196 -9.50 -1.25 11.90
CA LEU A 196 -10.21 -0.17 11.22
C LEU A 196 -9.62 1.23 11.50
N ALA A 197 -8.64 1.36 12.38
CA ALA A 197 -7.91 2.61 12.60
C ALA A 197 -6.63 2.70 11.73
N ILE A 198 -6.23 1.60 11.09
CA ILE A 198 -4.98 1.56 10.33
C ILE A 198 -5.12 2.33 9.00
N MET A 199 -4.27 3.35 8.86
CA MET A 199 -4.18 4.18 7.66
C MET A 199 -2.99 3.79 6.80
N GLY A 200 -3.16 3.92 5.47
CA GLY A 200 -2.11 3.58 4.51
C GLY A 200 -2.27 4.28 3.17
N SER A 201 -1.65 3.74 2.13
CA SER A 201 -1.86 4.18 0.75
C SER A 201 -3.19 3.66 0.19
N PHE A 202 -3.63 4.16 -0.97
CA PHE A 202 -4.82 3.63 -1.66
C PHE A 202 -4.66 2.15 -2.08
N ALA A 203 -3.42 1.66 -2.19
CA ALA A 203 -3.10 0.27 -2.46
C ALA A 203 -2.90 -0.57 -1.18
N GLY A 204 -3.06 0.04 0.00
CA GLY A 204 -2.98 -0.62 1.29
C GLY A 204 -1.56 -0.75 1.86
N ALA A 205 -0.57 -0.06 1.30
CA ALA A 205 0.79 -0.06 1.85
C ALA A 205 0.87 0.73 3.15
N LEU A 206 1.69 0.25 4.09
CA LEU A 206 1.78 0.68 5.48
C LEU A 206 3.07 1.44 5.76
N GLY A 207 2.97 2.50 6.53
CA GLY A 207 4.07 3.20 7.18
C GLY A 207 5.17 3.73 6.26
N PRO A 208 6.32 4.14 6.84
CA PRO A 208 7.41 4.77 6.08
C PRO A 208 8.03 3.88 4.99
N ALA A 209 8.08 2.56 5.22
CA ALA A 209 8.62 1.60 4.24
C ALA A 209 7.62 1.23 3.13
N GLN A 210 6.36 1.64 3.23
CA GLN A 210 5.28 1.30 2.29
C GLN A 210 5.16 -0.21 1.99
N PHE A 211 5.40 -1.04 2.99
CA PHE A 211 5.16 -2.47 2.86
C PHE A 211 3.67 -2.79 2.82
N ILE A 212 3.25 -3.68 1.92
CA ILE A 212 1.95 -4.33 2.04
C ILE A 212 1.96 -5.28 3.25
N PRO A 213 0.81 -5.57 3.87
CA PRO A 213 0.75 -6.38 5.09
C PRO A 213 1.50 -7.71 5.02
N SER A 214 1.36 -8.47 3.94
CA SER A 214 2.07 -9.74 3.78
C SER A 214 3.59 -9.56 3.73
N SER A 215 4.09 -8.53 3.07
CA SER A 215 5.53 -8.21 3.06
C SER A 215 6.01 -7.79 4.43
N PHE A 216 5.23 -7.03 5.19
CA PHE A 216 5.61 -6.67 6.54
C PHE A 216 5.64 -7.90 7.49
N MET A 217 4.68 -8.81 7.36
CA MET A 217 4.70 -10.06 8.14
C MET A 217 5.96 -10.89 7.86
N GLU A 218 6.46 -10.89 6.63
CA GLU A 218 7.65 -11.65 6.21
C GLU A 218 8.97 -10.93 6.54
N TYR A 219 9.03 -9.61 6.33
CA TYR A 219 10.28 -8.83 6.40
C TYR A 219 10.33 -7.83 7.54
N GLY A 220 9.27 -7.68 8.32
CA GLY A 220 9.22 -6.77 9.46
C GLY A 220 10.27 -7.12 10.52
N VAL A 221 11.00 -6.12 10.97
CA VAL A 221 12.05 -6.23 11.98
C VAL A 221 11.75 -5.26 13.12
N ASP A 222 11.89 -5.72 14.34
CA ASP A 222 11.97 -4.87 15.54
C ASP A 222 13.33 -4.13 15.49
N GLY A 223 13.30 -2.88 15.15
CA GLY A 223 14.47 -2.04 14.90
C GLY A 223 14.92 -1.24 16.11
N ASP A 224 14.02 -0.93 17.04
CA ASP A 224 14.29 -0.22 18.28
C ASP A 224 14.42 -1.16 19.50
N ASN A 225 14.16 -2.46 19.30
CA ASN A 225 14.21 -3.52 20.31
C ASN A 225 13.19 -3.32 21.46
N ASP A 226 12.01 -2.77 21.15
CA ASP A 226 10.90 -2.65 22.11
C ASP A 226 10.08 -3.95 22.27
N GLY A 227 10.42 -4.99 21.51
CA GLY A 227 9.77 -6.29 21.50
C GLY A 227 8.58 -6.40 20.53
N LYS A 228 8.33 -5.38 19.72
CA LYS A 228 7.27 -5.36 18.71
C LYS A 228 7.85 -5.10 17.32
N ARG A 229 7.05 -5.36 16.31
CA ARG A 229 7.33 -4.97 14.93
C ARG A 229 6.19 -4.07 14.47
N ASP A 230 6.45 -2.77 14.44
CA ASP A 230 5.45 -1.77 14.08
C ASP A 230 5.78 -1.14 12.71
N PRO A 231 4.96 -1.36 11.66
CA PRO A 231 5.20 -0.78 10.35
C PRO A 231 5.17 0.75 10.33
N PHE A 232 4.64 1.39 11.39
CA PHE A 232 4.55 2.84 11.53
C PHE A 232 5.71 3.43 12.33
N ASN A 233 6.46 2.61 13.05
CA ASN A 233 7.69 3.01 13.72
C ASN A 233 8.81 3.20 12.69
N MET A 234 9.49 4.36 12.73
CA MET A 234 10.53 4.69 11.75
C MET A 234 11.75 3.77 11.87
N GLN A 235 12.13 3.34 13.07
CA GLN A 235 13.28 2.46 13.28
C GLN A 235 12.98 1.05 12.78
N ASP A 236 11.78 0.55 13.00
CA ASP A 236 11.33 -0.75 12.48
C ASP A 236 11.22 -0.73 10.96
N ALA A 237 10.63 0.34 10.40
CA ALA A 237 10.55 0.52 8.95
C ALA A 237 11.94 0.54 8.30
N THR A 238 12.89 1.27 8.90
CA THR A 238 14.28 1.37 8.44
C THR A 238 15.00 0.01 8.50
N ALA A 239 14.84 -0.70 9.64
CA ALA A 239 15.41 -2.03 9.83
C ALA A 239 14.78 -3.07 8.87
N SER A 240 13.48 -2.96 8.63
CA SER A 240 12.75 -3.83 7.70
C SER A 240 13.19 -3.64 6.25
N ILE A 241 13.42 -2.40 5.81
CA ILE A 241 14.01 -2.11 4.49
C ILE A 241 15.40 -2.77 4.37
N ALA A 242 16.26 -2.60 5.38
CA ALA A 242 17.59 -3.20 5.38
C ALA A 242 17.55 -4.73 5.29
N PHE A 243 16.68 -5.36 6.04
CA PHE A 243 16.49 -6.80 6.01
C PHE A 243 15.90 -7.29 4.69
N TYR A 244 14.91 -6.58 4.14
CA TYR A 244 14.34 -6.90 2.83
C TYR A 244 15.41 -6.89 1.74
N LEU A 245 16.20 -5.82 1.64
CA LEU A 245 17.26 -5.71 0.64
C LEU A 245 18.32 -6.80 0.79
N LYS A 246 18.74 -7.14 2.03
CA LYS A 246 19.61 -8.28 2.29
C LYS A 246 19.01 -9.57 1.74
N ARG A 247 17.73 -9.83 1.99
CA ARG A 247 17.04 -11.03 1.50
C ARG A 247 16.90 -11.04 -0.03
N ALA A 248 16.75 -9.87 -0.64
CA ALA A 248 16.72 -9.67 -2.09
C ALA A 248 18.11 -9.76 -2.75
N GLY A 249 19.18 -9.96 -1.96
CA GLY A 249 20.53 -10.16 -2.48
C GLY A 249 21.40 -8.90 -2.59
N TRP A 250 20.99 -7.78 -1.96
CA TRP A 250 21.82 -6.57 -1.88
C TRP A 250 23.12 -6.85 -1.12
N LYS A 251 24.24 -6.39 -1.69
CA LYS A 251 25.57 -6.31 -1.06
C LYS A 251 26.27 -5.07 -1.58
N GLU A 252 27.03 -4.40 -0.71
CA GLU A 252 27.73 -3.17 -1.10
C GLU A 252 28.85 -3.41 -2.15
N ASP A 253 29.51 -4.55 -2.09
CA ASP A 253 30.55 -4.96 -3.03
C ASP A 253 30.00 -5.68 -4.29
N ALA A 254 28.68 -5.85 -4.38
CA ALA A 254 28.08 -6.50 -5.54
C ALA A 254 28.12 -5.59 -6.79
N ALA A 255 28.19 -6.23 -7.97
CA ALA A 255 28.03 -5.52 -9.24
C ALA A 255 26.68 -4.77 -9.29
N GLU A 256 26.67 -3.64 -10.00
CA GLU A 256 25.49 -2.76 -10.11
C GLU A 256 24.22 -3.52 -10.51
N GLU A 257 24.32 -4.47 -11.44
CA GLU A 257 23.18 -5.27 -11.90
C GLU A 257 22.50 -6.05 -10.76
N LYS A 258 23.29 -6.60 -9.83
CA LYS A 258 22.77 -7.30 -8.65
C LYS A 258 22.08 -6.33 -7.68
N LYS A 259 22.67 -5.15 -7.47
CA LYS A 259 22.04 -4.08 -6.68
C LYS A 259 20.69 -3.67 -7.28
N ARG A 260 20.65 -3.46 -8.59
CA ARG A 260 19.42 -3.13 -9.33
C ARG A 260 18.39 -4.23 -9.23
N THR A 261 18.78 -5.49 -9.26
CA THR A 261 17.90 -6.64 -9.09
C THR A 261 17.27 -6.65 -7.69
N ALA A 262 18.05 -6.37 -6.65
CA ALA A 262 17.52 -6.29 -5.27
C ALA A 262 16.49 -5.16 -5.12
N ILE A 263 16.73 -4.00 -5.72
CA ILE A 263 15.79 -2.87 -5.74
C ILE A 263 14.54 -3.23 -6.57
N TRP A 264 14.70 -3.93 -7.70
CA TRP A 264 13.59 -4.42 -8.52
C TRP A 264 12.63 -5.32 -7.74
N CYS A 265 13.14 -6.17 -6.83
CA CYS A 265 12.31 -6.98 -5.96
C CYS A 265 11.40 -6.12 -5.06
N TYR A 266 11.88 -4.95 -4.63
CA TYR A 266 11.09 -4.03 -3.80
C TYR A 266 9.93 -3.41 -4.60
N ASN A 267 10.21 -2.94 -5.81
CA ASN A 267 9.20 -2.37 -6.70
C ASN A 267 9.56 -2.68 -8.17
N HIS A 268 8.67 -3.42 -8.86
CA HIS A 268 8.85 -3.87 -10.25
C HIS A 268 8.66 -2.72 -11.26
N SER A 269 9.42 -1.64 -11.08
CA SER A 269 9.41 -0.46 -11.96
C SER A 269 10.85 -0.03 -12.31
N GLN A 270 11.16 0.05 -13.60
CA GLN A 270 12.48 0.51 -14.03
C GLN A 270 12.74 1.98 -13.64
N VAL A 271 11.70 2.82 -13.65
CA VAL A 271 11.78 4.21 -13.16
C VAL A 271 12.16 4.21 -11.69
N TYR A 272 11.53 3.37 -10.87
CA TYR A 272 11.85 3.21 -9.46
C TYR A 272 13.31 2.81 -9.25
N VAL A 273 13.75 1.74 -9.90
CA VAL A 273 15.15 1.27 -9.79
C VAL A 273 16.14 2.37 -10.15
N ASN A 274 15.90 3.08 -11.26
CA ASN A 274 16.78 4.17 -11.69
C ASN A 274 16.80 5.34 -10.71
N THR A 275 15.63 5.67 -10.12
CA THR A 275 15.50 6.72 -9.11
C THR A 275 16.28 6.36 -7.83
N ILE A 276 16.09 5.14 -7.33
CA ILE A 276 16.81 4.67 -6.13
C ILE A 276 18.32 4.63 -6.36
N MET A 277 18.80 4.10 -7.50
CA MET A 277 20.23 4.05 -7.81
C MET A 277 20.85 5.45 -7.90
N MET A 278 20.15 6.40 -8.54
CA MET A 278 20.64 7.77 -8.62
C MET A 278 20.66 8.47 -7.25
N LEU A 279 19.65 8.25 -6.41
CA LEU A 279 19.65 8.75 -5.03
C LEU A 279 20.79 8.14 -4.22
N TYR A 280 20.97 6.81 -4.32
CA TYR A 280 22.05 6.10 -3.66
C TYR A 280 23.43 6.72 -3.99
N GLU A 281 23.71 6.99 -5.27
CA GLU A 281 24.96 7.63 -5.72
C GLU A 281 25.10 9.05 -5.16
N LYS A 282 24.03 9.87 -5.24
CA LYS A 282 24.05 11.26 -4.74
C LYS A 282 24.20 11.35 -3.22
N LEU A 283 23.59 10.42 -2.48
CA LEU A 283 23.74 10.33 -1.02
C LEU A 283 25.12 9.80 -0.60
N SER A 284 25.80 9.05 -1.47
CA SER A 284 27.16 8.54 -1.24
C SER A 284 28.26 9.57 -1.58
N SER A 285 27.91 10.60 -2.36
CA SER A 285 28.90 11.62 -2.76
C SER A 285 29.18 12.57 -1.59
N PRO A 286 30.43 13.00 -1.39
CA PRO A 286 30.77 14.05 -0.43
C PRO A 286 29.93 15.31 -0.66
N SER A 287 29.68 16.05 0.41
CA SER A 287 28.95 17.33 0.40
C SER A 287 29.79 18.42 -0.21
#